data_356c232765307a27fb97a053d5c6216b
#
_entry.id   356c232765307a27fb97a053d5c6216b
#
_cell.length_a   1.000
_cell.length_b   1.000
_cell.length_c   1.000
_cell.angle_alpha   90.00
_cell.angle_beta   90.00
_cell.angle_gamma   90.00
#
_symmetry.space_group_name_H-M   'P 1'
#
loop_
_entity.id
_entity.type
_entity.pdbx_description
1 polymer ?
#
loop_
_entity_poly.entity_id
_entity_poly.type
_entity_poly.pdbx_seq_one_letter_code
_entity_poly.pdbx_strand_id
1 'polypeptide(L)'
;MQRFVRLCFMAPLFVLLGLLPLAFGGHDYGQALSKSILFFEAQRSGYLPSSQRVQWRGNSGLNDGKINGVDLVGGYYDAGDNVKFGLPMAFTITMMSWSIVEYGKQMAASGELSHAMDAVKWGTDYLIKAHPQPNVLYGEVGDGDTDHYCWQRPEEMTTSRQAYKIDPSNPGSDLAGETAAAMAAASLVFRHSNPSYANELLTHSQQLFEFADKYRGKYDASITVAQKYYRSVSGYDDELLWGAAWLYMATNNQYYLSYLGNNGDALGGTGWPMTEFGWDVKYAGVQTLVAKLLMGGKAGNYAPVFEKYQQKAEYFMCSCLGKGNRNVQKTPGGLIFQQSWNNLQFVTSSSFLLTAYSDYLTSAAKNLNCASGTVSPSELLSFAKSQVDYILGDNPRATSYMVGYGSNYPSQVHHRAASIVSMKVDPTFSICRGGYGTWFSRKASDPNTLTGAVVGGPDAYDNFADQRDNYQQTEPATYNNAPLLGILARLHGGHSGYNQLLPVTLPAHKTLPSPAPVPKNAPPQGSSSVPIAIEQKMTTSWNAYGKTYYRYSTIVTNKSAKTLNSLNLSISKLYGPLWGLTKSGDSYGFPAWINSLSAGKSLEFVYIHPASQADISVSSYNLV
;
A
#
# COMPACT_ATOMS: atom_id res chain seq x y z
N MET A 1 -35.16 34.44 90.11
CA MET A 1 -34.86 34.98 88.80
C MET A 1 -33.73 34.15 88.19
N GLN A 2 -34.08 33.19 87.36
CA GLN A 2 -33.18 32.29 86.72
C GLN A 2 -32.86 32.83 85.27
N ARG A 3 -31.60 33.07 85.02
CA ARG A 3 -31.15 33.40 83.66
C ARG A 3 -30.76 32.10 82.96
N PHE A 4 -31.45 31.76 81.87
CA PHE A 4 -31.05 30.71 80.91
C PHE A 4 -29.98 31.24 79.97
N VAL A 5 -28.83 30.59 80.03
CA VAL A 5 -27.75 30.77 79.04
C VAL A 5 -28.01 29.75 77.92
N ARG A 6 -28.25 30.25 76.67
CA ARG A 6 -28.30 29.41 75.47
C ARG A 6 -26.88 29.25 74.93
N LEU A 7 -26.38 28.01 75.00
CA LEU A 7 -25.15 27.65 74.27
C LEU A 7 -25.51 27.37 72.80
N CYS A 8 -24.99 28.19 71.88
CA CYS A 8 -24.99 27.89 70.45
C CYS A 8 -23.85 26.92 70.12
N PHE A 9 -24.18 25.71 69.75
CA PHE A 9 -23.23 24.77 69.11
C PHE A 9 -23.07 25.15 67.65
N MET A 10 -21.88 25.72 67.26
CA MET A 10 -21.47 25.81 65.87
C MET A 10 -20.86 24.46 65.48
N ALA A 11 -21.56 23.69 64.66
CA ALA A 11 -20.98 22.52 63.98
C ALA A 11 -20.07 22.98 62.84
N PRO A 12 -18.84 22.46 62.72
CA PRO A 12 -18.02 22.76 61.57
C PRO A 12 -18.52 22.05 60.34
N LEU A 13 -18.89 22.79 59.31
CA LEU A 13 -19.25 22.30 58.01
C LEU A 13 -17.95 21.80 57.32
N PHE A 14 -17.64 20.52 57.38
CA PHE A 14 -16.62 19.92 56.57
C PHE A 14 -17.11 19.87 55.12
N VAL A 15 -16.63 20.83 54.30
CA VAL A 15 -16.73 20.74 52.85
C VAL A 15 -15.81 19.62 52.42
N LEU A 16 -16.38 18.43 52.15
CA LEU A 16 -15.73 17.34 51.45
C LEU A 16 -15.55 17.81 49.98
N LEU A 17 -14.43 18.45 49.69
CA LEU A 17 -13.97 18.56 48.32
C LEU A 17 -13.64 17.15 47.83
N GLY A 18 -14.61 16.51 47.19
CA GLY A 18 -14.37 15.30 46.43
C GLY A 18 -13.33 15.58 45.36
N LEU A 19 -12.11 15.13 45.60
CA LEU A 19 -11.13 14.90 44.52
C LEU A 19 -11.76 13.88 43.58
N LEU A 20 -12.51 14.36 42.56
CA LEU A 20 -12.76 13.58 41.38
C LEU A 20 -11.39 13.21 40.85
N PRO A 21 -11.04 11.92 40.73
CA PRO A 21 -9.85 11.57 39.98
C PRO A 21 -10.11 12.11 38.58
N LEU A 22 -9.29 13.06 38.15
CA LEU A 22 -9.06 13.33 36.74
C LEU A 22 -8.61 11.98 36.18
N ALA A 23 -9.55 11.25 35.63
CA ALA A 23 -9.24 10.11 34.79
C ALA A 23 -8.46 10.72 33.60
N PHE A 24 -7.15 10.65 33.67
CA PHE A 24 -6.31 10.69 32.49
C PHE A 24 -6.67 9.45 31.68
N GLY A 25 -7.81 9.47 31.01
CA GLY A 25 -8.18 8.50 30.01
C GLY A 25 -7.22 8.70 28.85
N GLY A 26 -6.34 7.72 28.61
CA GLY A 26 -5.53 7.70 27.39
C GLY A 26 -6.43 7.78 26.16
N HIS A 27 -5.85 8.13 24.99
CA HIS A 27 -6.59 8.18 23.72
C HIS A 27 -7.25 6.84 23.40
N ASP A 28 -8.43 6.90 22.79
CA ASP A 28 -9.09 5.72 22.21
C ASP A 28 -8.45 5.39 20.85
N TYR A 29 -7.40 4.59 20.90
CA TYR A 29 -6.66 4.16 19.69
C TYR A 29 -7.51 3.28 18.78
N GLY A 30 -8.50 2.54 19.32
CA GLY A 30 -9.45 1.76 18.53
C GLY A 30 -10.35 2.66 17.70
N GLN A 31 -10.89 3.71 18.30
CA GLN A 31 -11.68 4.71 17.57
C GLN A 31 -10.82 5.46 16.53
N ALA A 32 -9.58 5.81 16.87
CA ALA A 32 -8.68 6.46 15.94
C ALA A 32 -8.34 5.54 14.75
N LEU A 33 -8.13 4.24 14.97
CA LEU A 33 -7.93 3.24 13.91
C LEU A 33 -9.14 3.17 12.98
N SER A 34 -10.34 3.01 13.55
CA SER A 34 -11.60 2.99 12.79
C SER A 34 -11.76 4.22 11.89
N LYS A 35 -11.51 5.42 12.45
CA LYS A 35 -11.57 6.68 11.72
C LYS A 35 -10.48 6.76 10.64
N SER A 36 -9.24 6.35 10.94
CA SER A 36 -8.13 6.39 9.98
C SER A 36 -8.41 5.53 8.74
N ILE A 37 -9.12 4.41 8.88
CA ILE A 37 -9.53 3.56 7.75
C ILE A 37 -10.61 4.25 6.90
N LEU A 38 -11.52 5.04 7.49
CA LEU A 38 -12.54 5.78 6.74
C LEU A 38 -11.93 6.79 5.76
N PHE A 39 -10.77 7.36 6.07
CA PHE A 39 -10.09 8.25 5.14
C PHE A 39 -9.75 7.55 3.81
N PHE A 40 -9.30 6.29 3.83
CA PHE A 40 -9.07 5.53 2.59
C PHE A 40 -10.35 5.33 1.79
N GLU A 41 -11.49 5.14 2.44
CA GLU A 41 -12.77 5.08 1.71
C GLU A 41 -13.15 6.42 1.08
N ALA A 42 -12.80 7.55 1.73
CA ALA A 42 -13.01 8.87 1.15
C ALA A 42 -12.12 9.14 -0.08
N GLN A 43 -10.94 8.52 -0.14
CA GLN A 43 -9.98 8.68 -1.23
C GLN A 43 -10.22 7.73 -2.43
N ARG A 44 -11.16 6.81 -2.35
CA ARG A 44 -11.46 5.87 -3.44
C ARG A 44 -11.85 6.58 -4.73
N SER A 45 -11.27 6.15 -5.85
CA SER A 45 -11.69 6.43 -7.21
C SER A 45 -12.38 5.19 -7.81
N GLY A 46 -13.22 5.36 -8.82
CA GLY A 46 -13.91 4.27 -9.50
C GLY A 46 -15.37 4.09 -9.07
N TYR A 47 -15.90 2.90 -9.30
CA TYR A 47 -17.24 2.49 -8.85
C TYR A 47 -17.18 2.12 -7.39
N LEU A 48 -17.80 2.92 -6.53
CA LEU A 48 -17.81 2.68 -5.09
C LEU A 48 -18.69 1.47 -4.73
N PRO A 49 -18.26 0.61 -3.78
CA PRO A 49 -19.04 -0.56 -3.38
C PRO A 49 -20.27 -0.14 -2.57
N SER A 50 -21.28 -1.00 -2.52
CA SER A 50 -22.48 -0.78 -1.69
C SER A 50 -22.18 -0.71 -0.20
N SER A 51 -21.04 -1.28 0.23
CA SER A 51 -20.51 -1.23 1.61
C SER A 51 -19.75 0.04 1.94
N GLN A 52 -19.66 1.03 1.01
CA GLN A 52 -19.00 2.31 1.24
C GLN A 52 -19.58 3.04 2.45
N ARG A 53 -18.78 3.24 3.50
CA ARG A 53 -19.21 3.91 4.74
C ARG A 53 -19.18 5.43 4.63
N VAL A 54 -18.31 6.00 3.80
CA VAL A 54 -18.25 7.45 3.52
C VAL A 54 -19.34 7.81 2.52
N GLN A 55 -20.51 8.16 3.05
CA GLN A 55 -21.74 8.29 2.26
C GLN A 55 -21.80 9.54 1.37
N TRP A 56 -21.01 10.57 1.64
CA TRP A 56 -20.99 11.80 0.83
C TRP A 56 -20.19 11.67 -0.46
N ARG A 57 -19.39 10.58 -0.64
CA ARG A 57 -18.69 10.28 -1.88
C ARG A 57 -19.60 9.57 -2.89
N GLY A 58 -19.28 9.78 -4.19
CA GLY A 58 -19.90 9.13 -5.33
C GLY A 58 -18.86 8.45 -6.23
N ASN A 59 -19.35 7.81 -7.32
CA ASN A 59 -18.48 7.22 -8.34
C ASN A 59 -17.70 8.32 -9.09
N SER A 60 -16.44 8.09 -9.39
CA SER A 60 -15.58 9.08 -10.04
C SER A 60 -14.44 8.42 -10.81
N GLY A 61 -13.82 9.13 -11.78
CA GLY A 61 -12.72 8.58 -12.57
C GLY A 61 -13.11 7.36 -13.43
N LEU A 62 -14.37 7.26 -13.89
CA LEU A 62 -14.93 6.08 -14.55
C LEU A 62 -14.41 5.85 -15.99
N ASN A 63 -13.66 6.80 -16.52
CA ASN A 63 -13.03 6.71 -17.83
C ASN A 63 -11.50 6.69 -17.76
N ASP A 64 -10.94 6.53 -16.57
CA ASP A 64 -9.50 6.50 -16.38
C ASP A 64 -8.85 5.37 -17.19
N GLY A 65 -7.83 5.70 -17.96
CA GLY A 65 -7.12 4.77 -18.85
C GLY A 65 -7.78 4.55 -20.23
N LYS A 66 -9.03 4.95 -20.42
CA LYS A 66 -9.78 4.69 -21.68
C LYS A 66 -9.07 5.27 -22.91
N ILE A 67 -8.50 6.46 -22.80
CA ILE A 67 -7.75 7.12 -23.90
C ILE A 67 -6.53 6.29 -24.27
N ASN A 68 -5.93 5.61 -23.32
CA ASN A 68 -4.74 4.78 -23.48
C ASN A 68 -5.06 3.31 -23.82
N GLY A 69 -6.35 2.96 -23.97
CA GLY A 69 -6.80 1.59 -24.26
C GLY A 69 -6.60 0.61 -23.08
N VAL A 70 -6.55 1.11 -21.84
CA VAL A 70 -6.36 0.32 -20.62
C VAL A 70 -7.44 0.66 -19.59
N ASP A 71 -7.81 -0.29 -18.75
CA ASP A 71 -8.71 -0.04 -17.60
C ASP A 71 -7.90 0.40 -16.39
N LEU A 72 -7.99 1.69 -16.02
CA LEU A 72 -7.39 2.28 -14.83
C LEU A 72 -8.45 2.83 -13.86
N VAL A 73 -9.69 2.33 -13.97
CA VAL A 73 -10.78 2.67 -13.04
C VAL A 73 -10.53 1.98 -11.70
N GLY A 74 -10.56 2.75 -10.60
CA GLY A 74 -10.25 2.28 -9.24
C GLY A 74 -9.05 2.99 -8.63
N GLY A 75 -8.48 2.43 -7.58
CA GLY A 75 -7.36 3.02 -6.85
C GLY A 75 -7.75 4.21 -5.98
N TYR A 76 -6.76 4.97 -5.58
CA TYR A 76 -6.92 6.11 -4.69
C TYR A 76 -6.51 7.41 -5.37
N TYR A 77 -7.23 8.48 -5.09
CA TYR A 77 -6.69 9.83 -5.20
C TYR A 77 -5.63 10.03 -4.12
N ASP A 78 -4.63 10.81 -4.41
CA ASP A 78 -3.44 10.92 -3.58
C ASP A 78 -3.67 11.67 -2.27
N ALA A 79 -4.12 12.90 -2.36
CA ALA A 79 -4.23 13.85 -1.27
C ALA A 79 -5.54 14.66 -1.36
N GLY A 80 -5.46 15.99 -1.35
CA GLY A 80 -6.61 16.88 -1.56
C GLY A 80 -7.02 17.06 -3.01
N ASP A 81 -6.26 16.51 -3.93
CA ASP A 81 -6.44 16.54 -5.38
C ASP A 81 -7.18 15.33 -5.94
N ASN A 82 -7.32 15.26 -7.28
CA ASN A 82 -7.95 14.15 -7.98
C ASN A 82 -6.97 13.42 -8.92
N VAL A 83 -5.67 13.50 -8.67
CA VAL A 83 -4.64 12.75 -9.41
C VAL A 83 -4.37 11.42 -8.72
N LYS A 84 -4.00 10.42 -9.49
CA LYS A 84 -3.50 9.13 -8.99
C LYS A 84 -2.00 9.07 -9.24
N PHE A 85 -1.20 9.30 -8.21
CA PHE A 85 0.25 9.17 -8.27
C PHE A 85 0.67 7.78 -7.82
N GLY A 86 1.25 7.00 -8.72
CA GLY A 86 1.54 5.58 -8.51
C GLY A 86 2.57 5.32 -7.42
N LEU A 87 3.65 6.12 -7.36
CA LEU A 87 4.72 5.90 -6.37
C LEU A 87 4.25 6.07 -4.92
N PRO A 88 3.64 7.20 -4.51
CA PRO A 88 3.11 7.33 -3.15
C PRO A 88 1.93 6.41 -2.87
N MET A 89 1.10 6.05 -3.87
CA MET A 89 0.03 5.07 -3.71
C MET A 89 0.59 3.68 -3.42
N ALA A 90 1.62 3.24 -4.13
CA ALA A 90 2.27 1.95 -3.88
C ALA A 90 2.88 1.91 -2.49
N PHE A 91 3.58 2.96 -2.05
CA PHE A 91 4.08 3.09 -0.68
C PHE A 91 2.95 3.01 0.36
N THR A 92 1.85 3.72 0.12
CA THR A 92 0.64 3.63 0.96
C THR A 92 0.17 2.19 1.13
N ILE A 93 0.08 1.43 0.02
CA ILE A 93 -0.35 0.03 0.04
C ILE A 93 0.66 -0.85 0.76
N THR A 94 1.97 -0.61 0.57
CA THR A 94 3.03 -1.33 1.29
C THR A 94 2.89 -1.12 2.80
N MET A 95 2.71 0.12 3.25
CA MET A 95 2.60 0.44 4.67
C MET A 95 1.31 -0.08 5.31
N MET A 96 0.16 -0.02 4.60
CA MET A 96 -1.08 -0.67 5.07
C MET A 96 -0.89 -2.18 5.20
N SER A 97 -0.26 -2.81 4.21
CA SER A 97 0.02 -4.25 4.21
C SER A 97 0.96 -4.64 5.34
N TRP A 98 2.04 -3.87 5.54
CA TRP A 98 2.96 -4.10 6.65
C TRP A 98 2.27 -3.95 8.01
N SER A 99 1.40 -2.94 8.15
CA SER A 99 0.58 -2.76 9.35
C SER A 99 -0.29 -3.98 9.66
N ILE A 100 -0.91 -4.59 8.65
CA ILE A 100 -1.71 -5.81 8.81
C ILE A 100 -0.83 -7.03 9.11
N VAL A 101 0.31 -7.17 8.43
CA VAL A 101 1.26 -8.28 8.66
C VAL A 101 1.76 -8.31 10.09
N GLU A 102 2.07 -7.14 10.69
CA GLU A 102 2.54 -7.05 12.06
C GLU A 102 1.40 -7.09 13.09
N TYR A 103 0.28 -6.40 12.82
CA TYR A 103 -0.75 -6.08 13.82
C TYR A 103 -2.16 -6.51 13.42
N GLY A 104 -2.30 -7.44 12.49
CA GLY A 104 -3.61 -7.92 12.03
C GLY A 104 -4.44 -8.56 13.13
N LYS A 105 -3.83 -9.20 14.15
CA LYS A 105 -4.55 -9.74 15.30
C LYS A 105 -5.18 -8.63 16.14
N GLN A 106 -4.46 -7.55 16.36
CA GLN A 106 -4.95 -6.38 17.08
C GLN A 106 -6.07 -5.68 16.29
N MET A 107 -5.92 -5.58 14.96
CA MET A 107 -6.98 -5.08 14.08
C MET A 107 -8.23 -5.97 14.12
N ALA A 108 -8.05 -7.29 14.17
CA ALA A 108 -9.18 -8.22 14.32
C ALA A 108 -9.88 -8.05 15.68
N ALA A 109 -9.12 -7.87 16.76
CA ALA A 109 -9.66 -7.63 18.10
C ALA A 109 -10.45 -6.31 18.20
N SER A 110 -10.09 -5.30 17.41
CA SER A 110 -10.84 -4.03 17.29
C SER A 110 -11.99 -4.08 16.29
N GLY A 111 -12.18 -5.19 15.56
CA GLY A 111 -13.20 -5.34 14.50
C GLY A 111 -12.83 -4.69 13.16
N GLU A 112 -11.61 -4.18 13.00
CA GLU A 112 -11.21 -3.38 11.83
C GLU A 112 -10.36 -4.14 10.78
N LEU A 113 -10.01 -5.41 11.03
CA LEU A 113 -9.16 -6.16 10.10
C LEU A 113 -9.76 -6.27 8.70
N SER A 114 -11.06 -6.56 8.60
CA SER A 114 -11.74 -6.68 7.30
C SER A 114 -11.72 -5.37 6.51
N HIS A 115 -11.95 -4.25 7.16
CA HIS A 115 -11.92 -2.93 6.54
C HIS A 115 -10.50 -2.53 6.09
N ALA A 116 -9.48 -2.86 6.90
CA ALA A 116 -8.08 -2.66 6.51
C ALA A 116 -7.69 -3.53 5.32
N MET A 117 -8.12 -4.79 5.28
CA MET A 117 -7.91 -5.69 4.14
C MET A 117 -8.64 -5.19 2.88
N ASP A 118 -9.87 -4.69 3.01
CA ASP A 118 -10.61 -4.08 1.90
C ASP A 118 -9.89 -2.85 1.34
N ALA A 119 -9.28 -2.03 2.21
CA ALA A 119 -8.48 -0.89 1.78
C ALA A 119 -7.24 -1.32 1.00
N VAL A 120 -6.50 -2.34 1.48
CA VAL A 120 -5.36 -2.91 0.73
C VAL A 120 -5.83 -3.47 -0.60
N LYS A 121 -6.94 -4.22 -0.62
CA LYS A 121 -7.47 -4.82 -1.84
C LYS A 121 -7.89 -3.77 -2.88
N TRP A 122 -8.52 -2.68 -2.45
CA TRP A 122 -8.90 -1.58 -3.35
C TRP A 122 -7.70 -1.01 -4.11
N GLY A 123 -6.60 -0.82 -3.40
CA GLY A 123 -5.34 -0.35 -4.00
C GLY A 123 -4.69 -1.40 -4.90
N THR A 124 -4.59 -2.64 -4.45
CA THR A 124 -3.93 -3.72 -5.22
C THR A 124 -4.71 -4.13 -6.46
N ASP A 125 -6.05 -4.11 -6.44
CA ASP A 125 -6.88 -4.32 -7.64
C ASP A 125 -6.57 -3.27 -8.72
N TYR A 126 -6.31 -2.02 -8.32
CA TYR A 126 -5.87 -0.97 -9.23
C TYR A 126 -4.43 -1.21 -9.74
N LEU A 127 -3.50 -1.58 -8.87
CA LEU A 127 -2.11 -1.84 -9.27
C LEU A 127 -2.00 -3.00 -10.27
N ILE A 128 -2.84 -4.04 -10.13
CA ILE A 128 -2.94 -5.13 -11.12
C ILE A 128 -3.33 -4.57 -12.49
N LYS A 129 -4.33 -3.69 -12.55
CA LYS A 129 -4.76 -3.04 -13.81
C LYS A 129 -3.67 -2.12 -14.37
N ALA A 130 -2.96 -1.41 -13.49
CA ALA A 130 -1.87 -0.52 -13.87
C ALA A 130 -0.65 -1.27 -14.43
N HIS A 131 -0.52 -2.58 -14.16
CA HIS A 131 0.54 -3.46 -14.66
C HIS A 131 -0.01 -4.50 -15.65
N PRO A 132 -0.39 -4.08 -16.88
CA PRO A 132 -1.05 -4.96 -17.85
C PRO A 132 -0.09 -5.93 -18.55
N GLN A 133 1.22 -5.68 -18.50
CA GLN A 133 2.28 -6.49 -19.12
C GLN A 133 3.52 -6.50 -18.24
N PRO A 134 4.39 -7.53 -18.29
CA PRO A 134 5.53 -7.69 -17.38
C PRO A 134 6.48 -6.49 -17.27
N ASN A 135 6.62 -5.68 -18.34
CA ASN A 135 7.52 -4.54 -18.39
C ASN A 135 6.79 -3.23 -18.72
N VAL A 136 5.51 -3.11 -18.34
CA VAL A 136 4.70 -1.90 -18.51
C VAL A 136 3.95 -1.61 -17.24
N LEU A 137 4.16 -0.43 -16.65
CA LEU A 137 3.45 0.02 -15.47
C LEU A 137 2.95 1.45 -15.69
N TYR A 138 1.64 1.66 -15.52
CA TYR A 138 1.07 3.01 -15.48
C TYR A 138 1.31 3.62 -14.11
N GLY A 139 2.05 4.73 -14.09
CA GLY A 139 2.53 5.38 -12.88
C GLY A 139 1.75 6.63 -12.47
N GLU A 140 0.96 7.21 -13.37
CA GLU A 140 0.16 8.39 -13.06
C GLU A 140 -1.11 8.44 -13.91
N VAL A 141 -2.24 8.85 -13.31
CA VAL A 141 -3.49 9.16 -14.01
C VAL A 141 -4.00 10.52 -13.58
N GLY A 142 -4.15 11.40 -14.56
CA GLY A 142 -4.36 12.81 -14.38
C GLY A 142 -3.06 13.58 -14.57
N ASP A 143 -3.16 14.86 -14.77
CA ASP A 143 -2.04 15.78 -14.85
C ASP A 143 -2.17 16.79 -13.72
N GLY A 144 -1.16 16.88 -12.86
CA GLY A 144 -1.20 17.70 -11.66
C GLY A 144 -1.45 19.17 -11.94
N ASP A 145 -0.87 19.74 -13.00
CA ASP A 145 -1.05 21.16 -13.33
C ASP A 145 -2.48 21.46 -13.79
N THR A 146 -3.08 20.58 -14.61
CA THR A 146 -4.48 20.74 -15.03
C THR A 146 -5.46 20.48 -13.89
N ASP A 147 -5.17 19.53 -13.01
CA ASP A 147 -5.98 19.24 -11.83
C ASP A 147 -5.97 20.44 -10.87
N HIS A 148 -4.77 20.98 -10.56
CA HIS A 148 -4.62 22.11 -9.66
C HIS A 148 -5.13 23.43 -10.23
N TYR A 149 -5.40 23.51 -11.53
CA TYR A 149 -6.08 24.64 -12.14
C TYR A 149 -7.57 24.69 -11.79
N CYS A 150 -8.19 23.55 -11.39
CA CYS A 150 -9.59 23.40 -11.05
C CYS A 150 -9.79 23.12 -9.55
N TRP A 151 -10.94 23.56 -9.03
CA TRP A 151 -11.42 23.15 -7.70
C TRP A 151 -12.79 22.53 -7.86
N GLN A 152 -12.83 21.21 -8.12
CA GLN A 152 -14.03 20.45 -8.44
C GLN A 152 -14.13 19.18 -7.61
N ARG A 153 -15.37 18.70 -7.40
CA ARG A 153 -15.61 17.36 -6.86
C ARG A 153 -15.00 16.29 -7.78
N PRO A 154 -14.45 15.20 -7.26
CA PRO A 154 -13.94 14.10 -8.09
C PRO A 154 -15.03 13.49 -8.98
N GLU A 155 -16.28 13.52 -8.57
CA GLU A 155 -17.46 13.04 -9.31
C GLU A 155 -17.75 13.85 -10.59
N GLU A 156 -17.25 15.08 -10.67
CA GLU A 156 -17.52 16.05 -11.74
C GLU A 156 -16.28 16.57 -12.44
N MET A 157 -15.09 16.03 -12.12
CA MET A 157 -13.85 16.59 -12.65
C MET A 157 -13.83 16.60 -14.19
N THR A 158 -13.40 17.75 -14.72
CA THR A 158 -13.25 18.01 -16.17
C THR A 158 -11.79 18.13 -16.59
N THR A 159 -10.88 17.87 -15.66
CA THR A 159 -9.43 17.92 -15.86
C THR A 159 -8.93 16.76 -16.69
N SER A 160 -7.71 16.84 -17.21
CA SER A 160 -7.10 15.77 -17.98
C SER A 160 -7.04 14.46 -17.17
N ARG A 161 -7.45 13.37 -17.82
CA ARG A 161 -7.31 12.00 -17.29
C ARG A 161 -6.33 11.20 -18.14
N GLN A 162 -5.32 11.88 -18.70
CA GLN A 162 -4.20 11.22 -19.38
C GLN A 162 -3.50 10.28 -18.41
N ALA A 163 -3.16 9.08 -18.89
CA ALA A 163 -2.37 8.12 -18.14
C ALA A 163 -0.93 8.08 -18.66
N TYR A 164 0.01 8.03 -17.74
CA TYR A 164 1.44 8.01 -18.04
C TYR A 164 2.05 6.69 -17.54
N LYS A 165 2.99 6.14 -18.30
CA LYS A 165 3.56 4.82 -18.02
C LYS A 165 5.08 4.82 -18.09
N ILE A 166 5.65 3.80 -17.46
CA ILE A 166 7.04 3.39 -17.67
C ILE A 166 7.06 2.09 -18.48
N ASP A 167 8.12 1.93 -19.28
CA ASP A 167 8.39 0.74 -20.09
C ASP A 167 9.92 0.60 -20.30
N PRO A 168 10.43 -0.44 -21.01
CA PRO A 168 11.86 -0.64 -21.19
C PRO A 168 12.61 0.54 -21.86
N SER A 169 11.92 1.36 -22.64
CA SER A 169 12.49 2.55 -23.29
C SER A 169 12.38 3.80 -22.41
N ASN A 170 11.47 3.79 -21.46
CA ASN A 170 11.18 4.86 -20.51
C ASN A 170 11.13 4.26 -19.10
N PRO A 171 12.28 3.90 -18.51
CA PRO A 171 12.33 3.14 -17.26
C PRO A 171 11.88 3.94 -16.05
N GLY A 172 11.59 3.22 -14.93
CA GLY A 172 11.21 3.79 -13.66
C GLY A 172 11.36 2.75 -12.54
N SER A 173 12.59 2.47 -12.16
CA SER A 173 12.93 1.40 -11.23
C SER A 173 12.42 1.67 -9.80
N ASP A 174 12.37 2.93 -9.39
CA ASP A 174 11.76 3.41 -8.16
C ASP A 174 10.27 3.05 -8.09
N LEU A 175 9.49 3.47 -9.07
CA LEU A 175 8.06 3.17 -9.18
C LEU A 175 7.80 1.66 -9.29
N ALA A 176 8.55 0.94 -10.13
CA ALA A 176 8.36 -0.49 -10.32
C ALA A 176 8.79 -1.30 -9.08
N GLY A 177 9.88 -0.90 -8.41
CA GLY A 177 10.39 -1.51 -7.18
C GLY A 177 9.43 -1.33 -6.01
N GLU A 178 8.90 -0.12 -5.81
CA GLU A 178 7.89 0.13 -4.78
C GLU A 178 6.58 -0.62 -5.08
N THR A 179 6.14 -0.65 -6.33
CA THR A 179 4.92 -1.41 -6.70
C THR A 179 5.13 -2.92 -6.49
N ALA A 180 6.32 -3.44 -6.77
CA ALA A 180 6.68 -4.82 -6.45
C ALA A 180 6.62 -5.09 -4.94
N ALA A 181 7.15 -4.19 -4.12
CA ALA A 181 7.08 -4.27 -2.66
C ALA A 181 5.63 -4.28 -2.15
N ALA A 182 4.79 -3.38 -2.67
CA ALA A 182 3.38 -3.29 -2.31
C ALA A 182 2.62 -4.59 -2.59
N MET A 183 2.82 -5.17 -3.78
CA MET A 183 2.16 -6.42 -4.16
C MET A 183 2.71 -7.61 -3.37
N ALA A 184 4.02 -7.68 -3.09
CA ALA A 184 4.61 -8.71 -2.24
C ALA A 184 4.08 -8.64 -0.80
N ALA A 185 4.04 -7.45 -0.20
CA ALA A 185 3.50 -7.23 1.14
C ALA A 185 2.02 -7.58 1.22
N ALA A 186 1.21 -7.14 0.25
CA ALA A 186 -0.21 -7.47 0.17
C ALA A 186 -0.47 -8.97 -0.04
N SER A 187 0.40 -9.69 -0.75
CA SER A 187 0.28 -11.15 -0.89
C SER A 187 0.31 -11.86 0.47
N LEU A 188 1.09 -11.35 1.43
CA LEU A 188 1.12 -11.85 2.81
C LEU A 188 -0.21 -11.66 3.52
N VAL A 189 -0.88 -10.52 3.28
CA VAL A 189 -2.19 -10.19 3.87
C VAL A 189 -3.26 -11.17 3.40
N PHE A 190 -3.27 -11.52 2.10
CA PHE A 190 -4.31 -12.36 1.51
C PHE A 190 -3.99 -13.85 1.48
N ARG A 191 -2.80 -14.27 1.87
CA ARG A 191 -2.31 -15.65 1.77
C ARG A 191 -3.27 -16.69 2.30
N HIS A 192 -3.92 -16.44 3.42
CA HIS A 192 -4.83 -17.37 4.08
C HIS A 192 -6.28 -17.20 3.65
N SER A 193 -6.73 -15.99 3.40
CA SER A 193 -8.11 -15.67 3.06
C SER A 193 -8.41 -15.83 1.57
N ASN A 194 -7.44 -15.54 0.70
CA ASN A 194 -7.55 -15.64 -0.76
C ASN A 194 -6.22 -16.04 -1.41
N PRO A 195 -5.81 -17.31 -1.32
CA PRO A 195 -4.50 -17.77 -1.85
C PRO A 195 -4.32 -17.53 -3.35
N SER A 196 -5.39 -17.59 -4.14
CA SER A 196 -5.32 -17.33 -5.59
C SER A 196 -4.94 -15.89 -5.87
N TYR A 197 -5.58 -14.96 -5.18
CA TYR A 197 -5.26 -13.54 -5.27
C TYR A 197 -3.84 -13.22 -4.78
N ALA A 198 -3.42 -13.84 -3.68
CA ALA A 198 -2.06 -13.70 -3.17
C ALA A 198 -1.01 -14.17 -4.20
N ASN A 199 -1.27 -15.26 -4.93
CA ASN A 199 -0.38 -15.75 -5.99
C ASN A 199 -0.38 -14.81 -7.22
N GLU A 200 -1.52 -14.22 -7.57
CA GLU A 200 -1.62 -13.20 -8.62
C GLU A 200 -0.74 -11.98 -8.27
N LEU A 201 -0.87 -11.47 -7.05
CA LEU A 201 -0.05 -10.38 -6.55
C LEU A 201 1.45 -10.71 -6.57
N LEU A 202 1.84 -11.92 -6.18
CA LEU A 202 3.23 -12.37 -6.25
C LEU A 202 3.75 -12.44 -7.68
N THR A 203 2.93 -12.87 -8.63
CA THR A 203 3.33 -12.91 -10.04
C THR A 203 3.63 -11.51 -10.57
N HIS A 204 2.75 -10.55 -10.30
CA HIS A 204 2.97 -9.15 -10.67
C HIS A 204 4.20 -8.57 -9.96
N SER A 205 4.36 -8.84 -8.66
CA SER A 205 5.50 -8.37 -7.87
C SER A 205 6.84 -8.85 -8.44
N GLN A 206 6.94 -10.13 -8.78
CA GLN A 206 8.16 -10.71 -9.36
C GLN A 206 8.49 -10.11 -10.73
N GLN A 207 7.49 -9.93 -11.59
CA GLN A 207 7.67 -9.29 -12.90
C GLN A 207 8.12 -7.84 -12.78
N LEU A 208 7.52 -7.09 -11.85
CA LEU A 208 7.88 -5.69 -11.60
C LEU A 208 9.29 -5.56 -11.02
N PHE A 209 9.69 -6.45 -10.12
CA PHE A 209 11.04 -6.47 -9.59
C PHE A 209 12.07 -6.78 -10.67
N GLU A 210 11.79 -7.76 -11.53
CA GLU A 210 12.66 -8.07 -12.68
C GLU A 210 12.73 -6.88 -13.65
N PHE A 211 11.61 -6.22 -13.90
CA PHE A 211 11.57 -5.02 -14.73
C PHE A 211 12.41 -3.89 -14.13
N ALA A 212 12.24 -3.59 -12.83
CA ALA A 212 12.96 -2.55 -12.12
C ALA A 212 14.48 -2.77 -12.14
N ASP A 213 14.92 -4.01 -11.89
CA ASP A 213 16.34 -4.34 -11.80
C ASP A 213 17.03 -4.40 -13.18
N LYS A 214 16.30 -4.87 -14.19
CA LYS A 214 16.84 -5.01 -15.55
C LYS A 214 16.89 -3.71 -16.34
N TYR A 215 15.87 -2.86 -16.21
CA TYR A 215 15.74 -1.62 -16.99
C TYR A 215 15.80 -0.43 -16.04
N ARG A 216 17.01 -0.15 -15.52
CA ARG A 216 17.23 0.83 -14.47
C ARG A 216 17.10 2.27 -14.95
N GLY A 217 16.38 3.08 -14.18
CA GLY A 217 16.18 4.51 -14.40
C GLY A 217 15.15 5.07 -13.44
N LYS A 218 15.15 6.38 -13.24
CA LYS A 218 14.20 7.09 -12.40
C LYS A 218 12.87 7.30 -13.14
N TYR A 219 11.75 7.04 -12.48
CA TYR A 219 10.43 7.17 -13.09
C TYR A 219 10.10 8.61 -13.48
N ASP A 220 10.57 9.60 -12.72
CA ASP A 220 10.30 11.02 -12.96
C ASP A 220 11.09 11.57 -14.16
N ALA A 221 12.10 10.86 -14.65
CA ALA A 221 12.74 11.13 -15.94
C ALA A 221 11.87 10.66 -17.12
N SER A 222 11.03 9.65 -16.91
CA SER A 222 10.12 9.07 -17.90
C SER A 222 8.72 9.66 -17.83
N ILE A 223 8.18 9.87 -16.64
CA ILE A 223 6.91 10.54 -16.35
C ILE A 223 7.19 11.94 -15.83
N THR A 224 7.57 12.84 -16.74
CA THR A 224 8.07 14.18 -16.38
C THR A 224 7.02 15.08 -15.70
N VAL A 225 5.73 14.82 -15.90
CA VAL A 225 4.64 15.54 -15.24
C VAL A 225 4.64 15.33 -13.73
N ALA A 226 5.18 14.19 -13.25
CA ALA A 226 5.32 13.90 -11.84
C ALA A 226 6.40 14.73 -11.12
N GLN A 227 7.40 15.25 -11.84
CA GLN A 227 8.57 15.90 -11.22
C GLN A 227 8.25 17.08 -10.30
N LYS A 228 7.17 17.79 -10.57
CA LYS A 228 6.75 18.93 -9.77
C LYS A 228 6.15 18.52 -8.42
N TYR A 229 5.56 17.33 -8.34
CA TYR A 229 4.77 16.86 -7.21
C TYR A 229 5.47 15.76 -6.44
N TYR A 230 5.97 14.74 -7.14
CA TYR A 230 6.57 13.53 -6.56
C TYR A 230 7.90 13.20 -7.24
N ARG A 231 8.86 14.13 -7.11
CA ARG A 231 10.21 13.95 -7.65
C ARG A 231 10.91 12.80 -6.91
N SER A 232 11.51 11.88 -7.66
CA SER A 232 12.41 10.88 -7.12
C SER A 232 13.76 11.51 -6.78
N VAL A 233 13.97 11.81 -5.50
CA VAL A 233 15.21 12.45 -5.00
C VAL A 233 16.22 11.39 -4.59
N SER A 234 15.80 10.33 -3.91
CA SER A 234 16.66 9.23 -3.46
C SER A 234 17.22 8.38 -4.62
N GLY A 235 16.55 8.39 -5.77
CA GLY A 235 16.85 7.50 -6.89
C GLY A 235 15.98 6.26 -6.86
N TYR A 236 16.56 5.07 -7.05
CA TYR A 236 15.83 3.80 -7.12
C TYR A 236 16.57 2.64 -6.43
N ASP A 237 17.76 2.89 -5.91
CA ASP A 237 18.59 1.83 -5.33
C ASP A 237 17.96 1.26 -4.05
N ASP A 238 17.30 2.11 -3.28
CA ASP A 238 16.55 1.71 -2.08
C ASP A 238 15.27 0.95 -2.42
N GLU A 239 14.54 1.29 -3.50
CA GLU A 239 13.38 0.51 -3.92
C GLU A 239 13.76 -0.87 -4.44
N LEU A 240 14.93 -1.03 -5.07
CA LEU A 240 15.42 -2.35 -5.46
C LEU A 240 15.66 -3.24 -4.22
N LEU A 241 16.30 -2.69 -3.18
CA LEU A 241 16.48 -3.40 -1.91
C LEU A 241 15.15 -3.64 -1.19
N TRP A 242 14.25 -2.66 -1.23
CA TRP A 242 12.92 -2.73 -0.63
C TRP A 242 12.05 -3.81 -1.26
N GLY A 243 11.99 -3.87 -2.60
CA GLY A 243 11.31 -4.91 -3.35
C GLY A 243 11.87 -6.29 -3.06
N ALA A 244 13.22 -6.44 -3.03
CA ALA A 244 13.87 -7.69 -2.67
C ALA A 244 13.54 -8.15 -1.24
N ALA A 245 13.52 -7.22 -0.27
CA ALA A 245 13.17 -7.54 1.11
C ALA A 245 11.73 -8.07 1.23
N TRP A 246 10.76 -7.39 0.62
CA TRP A 246 9.37 -7.83 0.63
C TRP A 246 9.14 -9.12 -0.12
N LEU A 247 9.79 -9.32 -1.27
CA LEU A 247 9.73 -10.58 -2.02
C LEU A 247 10.35 -11.73 -1.23
N TYR A 248 11.45 -11.50 -0.49
CA TYR A 248 11.97 -12.52 0.42
C TYR A 248 10.97 -12.87 1.53
N MET A 249 10.40 -11.85 2.18
CA MET A 249 9.37 -12.05 3.21
C MET A 249 8.16 -12.84 2.68
N ALA A 250 7.74 -12.55 1.45
CA ALA A 250 6.58 -13.18 0.84
C ALA A 250 6.83 -14.61 0.34
N THR A 251 8.03 -14.90 -0.17
CA THR A 251 8.32 -16.16 -0.89
C THR A 251 9.30 -17.07 -0.16
N ASN A 252 10.10 -16.55 0.76
CA ASN A 252 11.28 -17.22 1.35
C ASN A 252 12.28 -17.72 0.28
N ASN A 253 12.28 -17.12 -0.93
CA ASN A 253 13.17 -17.49 -2.02
C ASN A 253 14.58 -16.92 -1.76
N GLN A 254 15.57 -17.82 -1.73
CA GLN A 254 16.96 -17.47 -1.43
C GLN A 254 17.58 -16.51 -2.44
N TYR A 255 17.03 -16.39 -3.65
CA TYR A 255 17.44 -15.39 -4.63
C TYR A 255 17.37 -13.97 -4.05
N TYR A 256 16.25 -13.62 -3.41
CA TYR A 256 16.06 -12.28 -2.83
C TYR A 256 16.90 -12.05 -1.59
N LEU A 257 17.12 -13.10 -0.76
CA LEU A 257 18.05 -13.00 0.36
C LEU A 257 19.48 -12.73 -0.14
N SER A 258 19.88 -13.46 -1.19
CA SER A 258 21.18 -13.27 -1.85
C SER A 258 21.30 -11.88 -2.48
N TYR A 259 20.20 -11.34 -3.05
CA TYR A 259 20.16 -10.01 -3.61
C TYR A 259 20.47 -8.95 -2.54
N LEU A 260 19.81 -9.03 -1.37
CA LEU A 260 20.08 -8.14 -0.23
C LEU A 260 21.51 -8.25 0.27
N GLY A 261 22.05 -9.47 0.34
CA GLY A 261 23.42 -9.72 0.82
C GLY A 261 24.50 -9.25 -0.15
N ASN A 262 24.32 -9.52 -1.44
CA ASN A 262 25.34 -9.26 -2.46
C ASN A 262 25.33 -7.81 -2.97
N ASN A 263 24.15 -7.16 -3.00
CA ASN A 263 24.00 -5.80 -3.53
C ASN A 263 23.87 -4.73 -2.43
N GLY A 264 23.86 -5.14 -1.15
CA GLY A 264 23.62 -4.22 -0.04
C GLY A 264 24.60 -3.05 0.05
N ASP A 265 25.90 -3.31 -0.19
CA ASP A 265 26.91 -2.24 -0.19
C ASP A 265 26.78 -1.36 -1.46
N ALA A 266 26.61 -1.98 -2.62
CA ALA A 266 26.55 -1.27 -3.91
C ALA A 266 25.31 -0.37 -4.07
N LEU A 267 24.17 -0.84 -3.56
CA LEU A 267 22.89 -0.09 -3.58
C LEU A 267 22.67 0.74 -2.29
N GLY A 268 23.68 0.93 -1.47
CA GLY A 268 23.64 1.84 -0.32
C GLY A 268 22.93 1.35 0.93
N GLY A 269 22.35 0.15 0.94
CA GLY A 269 21.60 -0.39 2.08
C GLY A 269 22.39 -0.50 3.37
N THR A 270 23.68 -0.82 3.27
CA THR A 270 24.62 -0.88 4.38
C THR A 270 25.35 0.44 4.63
N GLY A 271 25.29 1.38 3.69
CA GLY A 271 26.04 2.63 3.67
C GLY A 271 25.29 3.84 4.24
N TRP A 272 24.02 4.02 3.87
CA TRP A 272 23.27 5.23 4.17
C TRP A 272 22.65 5.25 5.57
N PRO A 273 23.12 6.12 6.50
CA PRO A 273 22.47 6.36 7.77
C PRO A 273 21.34 7.39 7.58
N MET A 274 20.10 6.94 7.66
CA MET A 274 18.93 7.79 7.41
C MET A 274 18.39 8.44 8.69
N THR A 275 17.70 9.55 8.52
CA THR A 275 16.91 10.23 9.56
C THR A 275 15.45 10.41 9.17
N GLU A 276 15.08 9.96 7.96
CA GLU A 276 13.72 10.01 7.41
C GLU A 276 13.35 8.67 6.77
N PHE A 277 12.05 8.42 6.66
CA PHE A 277 11.44 7.29 5.95
C PHE A 277 10.12 7.75 5.34
N GLY A 278 9.89 7.47 4.08
CA GLY A 278 8.71 7.92 3.36
C GLY A 278 8.61 7.33 1.96
N TRP A 279 7.70 7.89 1.17
CA TRP A 279 7.43 7.41 -0.20
C TRP A 279 8.60 7.57 -1.17
N ASP A 280 9.53 8.50 -0.93
CA ASP A 280 10.75 8.69 -1.75
C ASP A 280 11.92 7.85 -1.20
N VAL A 281 12.10 7.78 0.12
CA VAL A 281 13.29 7.18 0.75
C VAL A 281 12.93 5.92 1.53
N LYS A 282 13.40 4.74 1.07
CA LYS A 282 13.07 3.42 1.64
C LYS A 282 14.15 2.82 2.54
N TYR A 283 15.38 3.40 2.57
CA TYR A 283 16.51 2.79 3.28
C TYR A 283 16.20 2.42 4.72
N ALA A 284 15.62 3.31 5.53
CA ALA A 284 15.31 2.99 6.94
C ALA A 284 14.30 1.83 7.06
N GLY A 285 13.36 1.73 6.14
CA GLY A 285 12.39 0.62 6.08
C GLY A 285 13.07 -0.70 5.75
N VAL A 286 13.89 -0.75 4.69
CA VAL A 286 14.60 -1.98 4.30
C VAL A 286 15.59 -2.41 5.37
N GLN A 287 16.31 -1.46 5.98
CA GLN A 287 17.23 -1.72 7.08
C GLN A 287 16.52 -2.34 8.28
N THR A 288 15.31 -1.85 8.60
CA THR A 288 14.47 -2.41 9.66
C THR A 288 14.00 -3.84 9.35
N LEU A 289 13.59 -4.13 8.09
CA LEU A 289 13.20 -5.49 7.68
C LEU A 289 14.39 -6.46 7.70
N VAL A 290 15.55 -6.04 7.20
CA VAL A 290 16.77 -6.87 7.21
C VAL A 290 17.24 -7.14 8.64
N ALA A 291 17.17 -6.14 9.54
CA ALA A 291 17.43 -6.33 10.97
C ALA A 291 16.48 -7.34 11.61
N LYS A 292 15.19 -7.34 11.24
CA LYS A 292 14.20 -8.36 11.64
C LYS A 292 14.65 -9.76 11.22
N LEU A 293 15.11 -9.91 9.96
CA LEU A 293 15.59 -11.20 9.45
C LEU A 293 16.85 -11.67 10.22
N LEU A 294 17.78 -10.77 10.50
CA LEU A 294 18.98 -11.08 11.28
C LEU A 294 18.63 -11.53 12.70
N MET A 295 17.79 -10.76 13.41
CA MET A 295 17.34 -11.10 14.76
C MET A 295 16.54 -12.41 14.82
N GLY A 296 15.83 -12.74 13.74
CA GLY A 296 15.10 -13.99 13.59
C GLY A 296 15.94 -15.18 13.11
N GLY A 297 17.28 -15.04 13.00
CA GLY A 297 18.19 -16.10 12.56
C GLY A 297 18.05 -16.50 11.09
N LYS A 298 17.47 -15.64 10.23
CA LYS A 298 17.21 -15.90 8.82
C LYS A 298 18.25 -15.33 7.86
N ALA A 299 19.36 -14.78 8.39
CA ALA A 299 20.39 -14.16 7.57
C ALA A 299 21.28 -15.15 6.79
N GLY A 300 21.34 -16.42 7.21
CA GLY A 300 22.21 -17.43 6.60
C GLY A 300 23.67 -16.94 6.55
N ASN A 301 24.33 -17.12 5.42
CA ASN A 301 25.72 -16.70 5.22
C ASN A 301 25.91 -15.18 5.11
N TYR A 302 24.80 -14.42 5.06
CA TYR A 302 24.81 -12.94 4.93
C TYR A 302 24.76 -12.23 6.29
N ALA A 303 24.83 -12.93 7.42
CA ALA A 303 24.79 -12.32 8.74
C ALA A 303 25.76 -11.13 8.91
N PRO A 304 27.04 -11.17 8.47
CA PRO A 304 27.94 -10.02 8.61
C PRO A 304 27.51 -8.78 7.79
N VAL A 305 26.84 -8.98 6.65
CA VAL A 305 26.27 -7.88 5.85
C VAL A 305 25.01 -7.35 6.51
N PHE A 306 24.16 -8.24 7.02
CA PHE A 306 22.89 -7.87 7.67
C PHE A 306 23.12 -7.15 9.00
N GLU A 307 24.24 -7.40 9.70
CA GLU A 307 24.67 -6.60 10.85
C GLU A 307 24.92 -5.12 10.48
N LYS A 308 25.46 -4.84 9.29
CA LYS A 308 25.62 -3.47 8.82
C LYS A 308 24.26 -2.79 8.56
N TYR A 309 23.30 -3.50 7.99
CA TYR A 309 21.93 -2.99 7.86
C TYR A 309 21.30 -2.70 9.23
N GLN A 310 21.46 -3.62 10.20
CA GLN A 310 20.96 -3.42 11.55
C GLN A 310 21.56 -2.18 12.21
N GLN A 311 22.87 -1.96 12.07
CA GLN A 311 23.53 -0.74 12.58
C GLN A 311 22.90 0.54 11.99
N LYS A 312 22.47 0.53 10.72
CA LYS A 312 21.80 1.67 10.10
C LYS A 312 20.36 1.83 10.59
N ALA A 313 19.62 0.72 10.76
CA ALA A 313 18.31 0.76 11.40
C ALA A 313 18.40 1.34 12.82
N GLU A 314 19.35 0.88 13.60
CA GLU A 314 19.56 1.38 14.97
C GLU A 314 20.00 2.85 15.00
N TYR A 315 20.81 3.29 14.01
CA TYR A 315 21.12 4.71 13.83
C TYR A 315 19.85 5.54 13.65
N PHE A 316 18.92 5.10 12.80
CA PHE A 316 17.64 5.76 12.58
C PHE A 316 16.81 5.86 13.88
N MET A 317 16.67 4.75 14.60
CA MET A 317 15.93 4.71 15.87
C MET A 317 16.54 5.67 16.92
N CYS A 318 17.87 5.63 17.07
CA CYS A 318 18.58 6.52 17.99
C CYS A 318 18.46 8.00 17.60
N SER A 319 18.49 8.31 16.30
CA SER A 319 18.31 9.68 15.78
C SER A 319 16.93 10.23 16.09
N CYS A 320 15.88 9.44 15.89
CA CYS A 320 14.50 9.83 16.23
C CYS A 320 14.32 10.07 17.73
N LEU A 321 14.92 9.23 18.58
CA LEU A 321 14.90 9.39 20.03
C LEU A 321 15.63 10.64 20.53
N GLY A 322 16.56 11.17 19.73
CA GLY A 322 17.48 12.23 20.17
C GLY A 322 18.67 11.68 20.97
N LYS A 323 19.01 10.41 20.80
CA LYS A 323 20.10 9.69 21.49
C LYS A 323 21.24 9.26 20.55
N GLY A 324 21.17 9.66 19.28
CA GLY A 324 22.19 9.39 18.28
C GLY A 324 23.29 10.46 18.24
N ASN A 325 24.29 10.25 17.36
CA ASN A 325 25.33 11.25 17.06
C ASN A 325 24.79 12.41 16.17
N ARG A 326 23.75 12.15 15.37
CA ARG A 326 22.97 13.13 14.63
C ARG A 326 21.50 12.86 14.93
N ASN A 327 20.79 13.86 15.40
CA ASN A 327 19.44 13.69 15.87
C ASN A 327 18.46 14.42 14.95
N VAL A 328 17.29 13.83 14.77
CA VAL A 328 16.15 14.46 14.11
C VAL A 328 15.71 15.67 14.95
N GLN A 329 15.40 16.77 14.30
CA GLN A 329 14.85 17.94 14.95
C GLN A 329 13.49 17.59 15.57
N LYS A 330 13.17 18.25 16.68
CA LYS A 330 11.84 18.18 17.32
C LYS A 330 11.28 19.58 17.51
N THR A 331 9.98 19.69 17.43
CA THR A 331 9.28 20.92 17.83
C THR A 331 9.38 21.13 19.33
N PRO A 332 9.10 22.33 19.87
CA PRO A 332 9.04 22.57 21.32
C PRO A 332 8.11 21.61 22.05
N GLY A 333 7.00 21.19 21.43
CA GLY A 333 6.07 20.20 21.96
C GLY A 333 6.56 18.74 21.84
N GLY A 334 7.73 18.48 21.26
CA GLY A 334 8.35 17.17 21.21
C GLY A 334 8.03 16.34 19.97
N LEU A 335 7.33 16.90 18.96
CA LEU A 335 7.04 16.23 17.70
C LEU A 335 8.31 16.12 16.85
N ILE A 336 8.55 14.97 16.22
CA ILE A 336 9.54 14.82 15.15
C ILE A 336 9.25 15.84 14.05
N PHE A 337 10.30 16.56 13.59
CA PHE A 337 10.19 17.56 12.55
C PHE A 337 11.26 17.41 11.48
N GLN A 338 10.82 17.13 10.25
CA GLN A 338 11.70 16.98 9.09
C GLN A 338 11.59 18.19 8.15
N GLN A 339 10.37 18.66 7.88
CA GLN A 339 10.13 19.79 6.97
C GLN A 339 8.78 20.44 7.22
N SER A 340 8.58 21.64 6.66
CA SER A 340 7.33 22.40 6.85
C SER A 340 6.15 21.84 6.07
N TRP A 341 6.39 21.19 4.92
CA TRP A 341 5.33 20.66 4.09
C TRP A 341 4.99 19.23 4.50
N ASN A 342 3.76 19.03 4.96
CA ASN A 342 3.22 17.72 5.30
C ASN A 342 4.15 16.90 6.22
N ASN A 343 4.57 17.53 7.35
CA ASN A 343 5.52 16.90 8.28
C ASN A 343 5.01 15.59 8.87
N LEU A 344 3.68 15.46 9.06
CA LEU A 344 3.13 14.28 9.72
C LEU A 344 3.32 12.98 8.94
N GLN A 345 3.61 13.01 7.62
CA GLN A 345 4.03 11.83 6.87
C GLN A 345 5.30 11.17 7.47
N PHE A 346 6.27 12.00 7.84
CA PHE A 346 7.52 11.50 8.45
C PHE A 346 7.34 11.09 9.90
N VAL A 347 6.43 11.76 10.62
CA VAL A 347 6.10 11.41 12.01
C VAL A 347 5.45 10.04 12.06
N THR A 348 4.43 9.78 11.23
CA THR A 348 3.72 8.50 11.22
C THR A 348 4.59 7.36 10.73
N SER A 349 5.36 7.56 9.65
CA SER A 349 6.26 6.54 9.12
C SER A 349 7.41 6.21 10.09
N SER A 350 8.03 7.22 10.70
CA SER A 350 9.06 6.99 11.73
C SER A 350 8.50 6.28 12.95
N SER A 351 7.33 6.71 13.44
CA SER A 351 6.67 6.09 14.59
C SER A 351 6.28 4.64 14.33
N PHE A 352 5.93 4.29 13.08
CA PHE A 352 5.69 2.90 12.69
C PHE A 352 6.97 2.07 12.81
N LEU A 353 8.10 2.54 12.26
CA LEU A 353 9.38 1.82 12.35
C LEU A 353 9.83 1.66 13.80
N LEU A 354 9.70 2.71 14.62
CA LEU A 354 10.01 2.66 16.05
C LEU A 354 9.16 1.60 16.79
N THR A 355 7.86 1.55 16.48
CA THR A 355 6.93 0.59 17.07
C THR A 355 7.28 -0.85 16.66
N ALA A 356 7.47 -1.11 15.37
CA ALA A 356 7.83 -2.43 14.86
C ALA A 356 9.19 -2.89 15.39
N TYR A 357 10.18 -2.00 15.41
CA TYR A 357 11.52 -2.31 15.92
C TYR A 357 11.53 -2.60 17.43
N SER A 358 10.71 -1.89 18.21
CA SER A 358 10.49 -2.20 19.64
C SER A 358 10.01 -3.65 19.84
N ASP A 359 9.05 -4.10 19.02
CA ASP A 359 8.52 -5.45 19.10
C ASP A 359 9.54 -6.51 18.61
N TYR A 360 10.39 -6.17 17.61
CA TYR A 360 11.49 -7.05 17.17
C TYR A 360 12.58 -7.22 18.25
N LEU A 361 12.96 -6.13 18.92
CA LEU A 361 13.90 -6.17 20.05
C LEU A 361 13.33 -6.97 21.22
N THR A 362 12.05 -6.77 21.56
CA THR A 362 11.35 -7.53 22.61
C THR A 362 11.41 -9.03 22.31
N SER A 363 11.11 -9.42 21.08
CA SER A 363 11.11 -10.83 20.65
C SER A 363 12.49 -11.46 20.65
N ALA A 364 13.53 -10.66 20.38
CA ALA A 364 14.92 -11.09 20.39
C ALA A 364 15.57 -10.99 21.79
N ALA A 365 14.84 -10.52 22.82
CA ALA A 365 15.36 -10.21 24.15
C ALA A 365 16.59 -9.28 24.10
N LYS A 366 16.55 -8.26 23.23
CA LYS A 366 17.63 -7.29 23.01
C LYS A 366 17.20 -5.88 23.38
N ASN A 367 18.17 -5.03 23.62
CA ASN A 367 18.01 -3.59 23.77
C ASN A 367 18.63 -2.87 22.57
N LEU A 368 18.22 -1.63 22.34
CA LEU A 368 18.82 -0.73 21.37
C LEU A 368 20.02 -0.02 22.01
N ASN A 369 21.17 -0.01 21.34
CA ASN A 369 22.37 0.68 21.81
C ASN A 369 22.56 1.97 21.01
N CYS A 370 22.37 3.11 21.68
CA CYS A 370 22.58 4.44 21.11
C CYS A 370 23.89 5.07 21.67
N ALA A 371 24.35 6.15 21.01
CA ALA A 371 25.54 6.88 21.46
C ALA A 371 25.40 7.42 22.88
N SER A 372 24.20 7.80 23.32
CA SER A 372 23.89 8.32 24.65
C SER A 372 23.50 7.23 25.67
N GLY A 373 23.63 5.95 25.32
CA GLY A 373 23.33 4.82 26.20
C GLY A 373 22.30 3.86 25.66
N THR A 374 22.03 2.82 26.44
CA THR A 374 21.07 1.74 26.08
C THR A 374 19.64 2.20 26.26
N VAL A 375 18.78 1.80 25.33
CA VAL A 375 17.34 2.08 25.30
C VAL A 375 16.59 0.76 25.34
N SER A 376 15.63 0.62 26.25
CA SER A 376 14.77 -0.55 26.30
C SER A 376 13.71 -0.52 25.18
N PRO A 377 13.19 -1.70 24.75
CA PRO A 377 12.08 -1.74 23.82
C PRO A 377 10.85 -0.93 24.28
N SER A 378 10.55 -0.95 25.58
CA SER A 378 9.43 -0.19 26.14
C SER A 378 9.64 1.33 26.06
N GLU A 379 10.86 1.81 26.23
CA GLU A 379 11.18 3.23 26.07
C GLU A 379 11.02 3.66 24.59
N LEU A 380 11.47 2.82 23.66
CA LEU A 380 11.30 3.06 22.22
C LEU A 380 9.81 3.14 21.84
N LEU A 381 8.99 2.21 22.32
CA LEU A 381 7.55 2.21 22.10
C LEU A 381 6.86 3.42 22.76
N SER A 382 7.29 3.80 23.96
CA SER A 382 6.75 4.97 24.68
C SER A 382 7.00 6.25 23.90
N PHE A 383 8.14 6.38 23.24
CA PHE A 383 8.43 7.52 22.39
C PHE A 383 7.56 7.50 21.12
N ALA A 384 7.40 6.35 20.44
CA ALA A 384 6.49 6.23 19.32
C ALA A 384 5.04 6.59 19.71
N LYS A 385 4.59 6.12 20.87
CA LYS A 385 3.29 6.47 21.45
C LYS A 385 3.13 7.98 21.65
N SER A 386 4.13 8.67 22.18
CA SER A 386 4.07 10.12 22.41
C SER A 386 3.87 10.91 21.11
N GLN A 387 4.39 10.43 19.98
CA GLN A 387 4.17 11.04 18.67
C GLN A 387 2.72 10.86 18.20
N VAL A 388 2.14 9.69 18.45
CA VAL A 388 0.73 9.42 18.15
C VAL A 388 -0.19 10.23 19.05
N ASP A 389 0.10 10.30 20.34
CA ASP A 389 -0.67 11.10 21.30
C ASP A 389 -0.64 12.59 20.92
N TYR A 390 0.51 13.09 20.45
CA TYR A 390 0.63 14.43 19.90
C TYR A 390 -0.30 14.63 18.69
N ILE A 391 -0.34 13.70 17.74
CA ILE A 391 -1.26 13.76 16.59
C ILE A 391 -2.70 13.77 17.06
N LEU A 392 -3.05 13.02 18.11
CA LEU A 392 -4.42 12.87 18.61
C LEU A 392 -4.87 13.99 19.56
N GLY A 393 -3.97 14.92 19.94
CA GLY A 393 -4.35 16.12 20.70
C GLY A 393 -3.48 16.44 21.91
N ASP A 394 -2.57 15.57 22.35
CA ASP A 394 -1.65 15.83 23.46
C ASP A 394 -0.48 16.72 22.98
N ASN A 395 -0.81 17.94 22.56
CA ASN A 395 0.11 18.89 21.98
C ASN A 395 -0.17 20.33 22.52
N PRO A 396 0.74 21.30 22.30
CA PRO A 396 0.57 22.66 22.82
C PRO A 396 -0.70 23.38 22.40
N ARG A 397 -1.38 22.88 21.34
CA ARG A 397 -2.62 23.47 20.82
C ARG A 397 -3.89 22.74 21.29
N ALA A 398 -3.75 21.62 22.00
CA ALA A 398 -4.85 20.73 22.38
C ALA A 398 -5.77 20.41 21.17
N THR A 399 -5.16 20.16 20.00
CA THR A 399 -5.85 19.95 18.72
C THR A 399 -5.43 18.60 18.15
N SER A 400 -6.41 17.75 17.85
CA SER A 400 -6.15 16.54 17.06
C SER A 400 -5.83 16.93 15.63
N TYR A 401 -4.74 16.41 15.07
CA TYR A 401 -4.44 16.54 13.63
C TYR A 401 -5.08 15.42 12.80
N MET A 402 -5.85 14.54 13.43
CA MET A 402 -6.76 13.62 12.78
C MET A 402 -8.16 14.24 12.74
N VAL A 403 -8.67 14.53 11.56
CA VAL A 403 -9.99 15.12 11.34
C VAL A 403 -11.09 14.24 11.93
N GLY A 404 -12.00 14.86 12.66
CA GLY A 404 -13.13 14.16 13.30
C GLY A 404 -12.77 13.34 14.54
N TYR A 405 -11.53 13.40 15.06
CA TYR A 405 -11.16 12.78 16.32
C TYR A 405 -11.12 13.82 17.44
N GLY A 406 -11.77 13.50 18.58
CA GLY A 406 -11.92 14.48 19.68
C GLY A 406 -12.88 15.62 19.33
N SER A 407 -12.81 16.69 20.12
CA SER A 407 -13.68 17.87 19.96
C SER A 407 -13.04 19.03 19.18
N ASN A 408 -11.71 19.02 19.05
CA ASN A 408 -10.94 20.07 18.39
C ASN A 408 -10.03 19.45 17.32
N TYR A 409 -10.33 19.70 16.03
CA TYR A 409 -9.62 19.18 14.88
C TYR A 409 -9.74 20.13 13.70
N PRO A 410 -8.88 20.01 12.64
CA PRO A 410 -8.95 20.85 11.46
C PRO A 410 -10.29 20.73 10.73
N SER A 411 -10.92 21.85 10.48
CA SER A 411 -12.23 21.96 9.85
C SER A 411 -12.20 22.55 8.44
N GLN A 412 -11.10 23.19 8.05
CA GLN A 412 -10.87 23.77 6.73
C GLN A 412 -9.74 23.03 6.00
N VAL A 413 -9.97 21.77 5.71
CA VAL A 413 -8.98 20.89 5.09
C VAL A 413 -8.76 21.28 3.62
N HIS A 414 -7.50 21.28 3.17
CA HIS A 414 -7.18 21.46 1.75
C HIS A 414 -7.53 20.18 1.00
N HIS A 415 -8.81 20.03 0.65
CA HIS A 415 -9.31 18.81 0.01
C HIS A 415 -10.56 19.11 -0.81
N ARG A 416 -10.53 18.86 -2.11
CA ARG A 416 -11.62 19.21 -3.04
C ARG A 416 -12.93 18.57 -2.66
N ALA A 417 -12.96 17.25 -2.50
CA ALA A 417 -14.18 16.52 -2.19
C ALA A 417 -14.77 16.86 -0.82
N ALA A 418 -13.93 17.20 0.18
CA ALA A 418 -14.39 17.60 1.51
C ALA A 418 -14.97 19.01 1.51
N SER A 419 -14.32 19.95 0.81
CA SER A 419 -14.64 21.37 0.81
C SER A 419 -15.84 21.76 -0.07
N ILE A 420 -16.30 20.88 -0.94
CA ILE A 420 -17.46 21.09 -1.81
C ILE A 420 -18.60 20.20 -1.32
N VAL A 421 -19.82 20.76 -1.21
CA VAL A 421 -21.00 19.99 -0.78
C VAL A 421 -21.18 18.74 -1.66
N SER A 422 -21.57 17.62 -1.05
CA SER A 422 -21.79 16.37 -1.77
C SER A 422 -22.83 16.51 -2.89
N MET A 423 -22.62 15.89 -4.05
CA MET A 423 -23.60 15.81 -5.13
C MET A 423 -24.93 15.18 -4.71
N LYS A 424 -24.93 14.36 -3.67
CA LYS A 424 -26.15 13.74 -3.10
C LYS A 424 -27.03 14.76 -2.37
N VAL A 425 -26.44 15.89 -1.92
CA VAL A 425 -27.13 16.98 -1.23
C VAL A 425 -27.43 18.11 -2.20
N ASP A 426 -26.47 18.51 -3.00
CA ASP A 426 -26.60 19.54 -4.03
C ASP A 426 -25.98 19.05 -5.33
N PRO A 427 -26.82 18.62 -6.33
CA PRO A 427 -26.36 18.13 -7.61
C PRO A 427 -25.90 19.24 -8.58
N THR A 428 -25.92 20.51 -8.17
CA THR A 428 -25.47 21.63 -9.00
C THR A 428 -24.01 21.44 -9.39
N PHE A 429 -23.73 21.50 -10.69
CA PHE A 429 -22.39 21.28 -11.23
C PHE A 429 -21.40 22.35 -10.77
N SER A 430 -20.29 21.92 -10.19
CA SER A 430 -19.20 22.81 -9.81
C SER A 430 -18.23 23.00 -10.98
N ILE A 431 -18.27 24.17 -11.61
CA ILE A 431 -17.38 24.50 -12.73
C ILE A 431 -15.94 24.65 -12.27
N CYS A 432 -14.99 24.29 -13.13
CA CYS A 432 -13.54 24.22 -12.86
C CYS A 432 -13.00 25.41 -12.05
N ARG A 433 -13.07 26.61 -12.60
CA ARG A 433 -12.57 27.85 -11.93
C ARG A 433 -13.53 28.41 -10.89
N GLY A 434 -14.83 28.20 -11.09
CA GLY A 434 -15.85 28.69 -10.18
C GLY A 434 -15.76 28.07 -8.78
N GLY A 435 -15.29 26.85 -8.68
CA GLY A 435 -15.05 26.18 -7.40
C GLY A 435 -14.09 26.92 -6.48
N TYR A 436 -13.10 27.63 -7.04
CA TYR A 436 -12.21 28.47 -6.23
C TYR A 436 -12.96 29.62 -5.54
N GLY A 437 -13.83 30.33 -6.25
CA GLY A 437 -14.63 31.44 -5.69
C GLY A 437 -15.73 30.94 -4.75
N THR A 438 -16.41 29.87 -5.13
CA THR A 438 -17.59 29.39 -4.39
C THR A 438 -17.23 28.55 -3.16
N TRP A 439 -16.20 27.73 -3.24
CA TRP A 439 -15.91 26.69 -2.23
C TRP A 439 -14.55 26.88 -1.56
N PHE A 440 -13.47 26.99 -2.34
CA PHE A 440 -12.11 27.11 -1.80
C PHE A 440 -11.92 28.33 -0.91
N SER A 441 -12.40 29.49 -1.36
CA SER A 441 -12.22 30.79 -0.65
C SER A 441 -13.09 30.93 0.59
N ARG A 442 -14.01 30.03 0.87
CA ARG A 442 -14.90 30.12 2.05
C ARG A 442 -14.08 29.94 3.33
N LYS A 443 -14.24 30.93 4.23
CA LYS A 443 -13.69 30.91 5.59
C LYS A 443 -14.64 30.18 6.56
N ALA A 444 -15.06 28.98 6.21
CA ALA A 444 -15.99 28.15 6.97
C ALA A 444 -15.54 26.68 6.89
N SER A 445 -16.00 25.87 7.83
CA SER A 445 -15.76 24.43 7.86
C SER A 445 -16.18 23.76 6.56
N ASP A 446 -15.47 22.72 6.20
CA ASP A 446 -15.81 21.88 5.05
C ASP A 446 -17.19 21.25 5.25
N PRO A 447 -18.05 21.25 4.21
CA PRO A 447 -19.40 20.69 4.33
C PRO A 447 -19.40 19.16 4.53
N ASN A 448 -18.34 18.48 4.11
CA ASN A 448 -18.17 17.03 4.31
C ASN A 448 -16.98 16.82 5.26
N THR A 449 -17.22 16.32 6.45
CA THR A 449 -16.14 16.00 7.40
C THR A 449 -15.31 14.84 6.83
N LEU A 450 -14.03 15.09 6.56
CA LEU A 450 -13.07 14.11 6.06
C LEU A 450 -12.55 13.24 7.21
N THR A 451 -13.45 12.48 7.84
CA THR A 451 -13.18 11.73 9.07
C THR A 451 -11.98 10.81 8.92
N GLY A 452 -11.05 10.93 9.87
CA GLY A 452 -9.87 10.08 9.99
C GLY A 452 -8.65 10.55 9.20
N ALA A 453 -8.78 11.56 8.34
CA ALA A 453 -7.67 12.12 7.60
C ALA A 453 -6.64 12.75 8.55
N VAL A 454 -5.37 12.40 8.41
CA VAL A 454 -4.25 13.05 9.11
C VAL A 454 -3.69 14.12 8.20
N VAL A 455 -3.85 15.38 8.60
CA VAL A 455 -3.39 16.55 7.84
C VAL A 455 -1.86 16.73 7.93
N GLY A 456 -1.30 17.69 7.20
CA GLY A 456 0.14 17.96 7.17
C GLY A 456 0.78 18.26 8.51
N GLY A 457 0.04 18.88 9.42
CA GLY A 457 0.46 19.12 10.81
C GLY A 457 1.13 20.49 11.05
N PRO A 458 1.65 20.71 12.26
CA PRO A 458 2.22 21.97 12.67
C PRO A 458 3.59 22.26 12.03
N ASP A 459 4.03 23.52 12.12
CA ASP A 459 5.38 23.94 11.77
C ASP A 459 6.41 23.56 12.85
N ALA A 460 7.69 23.96 12.65
CA ALA A 460 8.80 23.68 13.58
C ALA A 460 8.61 24.25 14.98
N TYR A 461 7.64 25.14 15.18
CA TYR A 461 7.36 25.85 16.43
C TYR A 461 5.99 25.48 17.03
N ASP A 462 5.40 24.38 16.59
CA ASP A 462 4.06 23.91 16.97
C ASP A 462 2.90 24.85 16.52
N ASN A 463 3.15 25.78 15.58
CA ASN A 463 2.08 26.61 15.04
C ASN A 463 1.30 25.86 13.95
N PHE A 464 -0.01 26.06 13.95
CA PHE A 464 -0.93 25.50 12.98
C PHE A 464 -2.04 26.50 12.65
N ALA A 465 -2.29 26.71 11.38
CA ALA A 465 -3.38 27.55 10.91
C ALA A 465 -4.39 26.69 10.13
N ASP A 466 -5.60 26.51 10.71
CA ASP A 466 -6.71 25.80 10.08
C ASP A 466 -7.33 26.67 8.97
N GLN A 467 -6.66 26.70 7.82
CA GLN A 467 -7.05 27.46 6.65
C GLN A 467 -6.87 26.60 5.41
N ARG A 468 -7.89 26.50 4.58
CA ARG A 468 -7.89 25.63 3.39
C ARG A 468 -6.79 25.98 2.38
N ASP A 469 -6.36 27.21 2.30
CA ASP A 469 -5.26 27.68 1.46
C ASP A 469 -3.86 27.40 2.05
N ASN A 470 -3.78 26.98 3.32
CA ASN A 470 -2.54 26.56 3.97
C ASN A 470 -2.29 25.06 3.74
N TYR A 471 -2.18 24.64 2.47
CA TYR A 471 -2.06 23.23 2.07
C TYR A 471 -0.88 22.51 2.74
N GLN A 472 0.24 23.19 3.00
CA GLN A 472 1.38 22.57 3.69
C GLN A 472 1.01 21.93 5.04
N GLN A 473 0.07 22.53 5.77
CA GLN A 473 -0.37 22.10 7.09
C GLN A 473 -1.72 21.36 7.06
N THR A 474 -2.64 21.77 6.16
CA THR A 474 -4.04 21.29 6.19
C THR A 474 -4.38 20.24 5.15
N GLU A 475 -3.47 19.90 4.22
CA GLU A 475 -3.69 18.84 3.26
C GLU A 475 -3.34 17.47 3.84
N PRO A 476 -4.26 16.51 3.83
CA PRO A 476 -3.95 15.12 4.15
C PRO A 476 -3.47 14.36 2.92
N ALA A 477 -2.68 13.30 3.13
CA ALA A 477 -2.30 12.39 2.07
C ALA A 477 -2.45 10.94 2.53
N THR A 478 -2.63 10.00 1.59
CA THR A 478 -2.85 8.59 1.91
C THR A 478 -1.70 7.99 2.71
N TYR A 479 -0.47 8.40 2.42
CA TYR A 479 0.74 7.97 3.10
C TYR A 479 0.95 8.59 4.50
N ASN A 480 0.16 9.61 4.91
CA ASN A 480 0.13 10.07 6.30
C ASN A 480 -0.58 9.05 7.19
N ASN A 481 -1.66 8.45 6.69
CA ASN A 481 -2.51 7.52 7.43
C ASN A 481 -2.00 6.08 7.42
N ALA A 482 -1.40 5.63 6.31
CA ALA A 482 -1.08 4.22 6.12
C ALA A 482 -0.16 3.64 7.21
N PRO A 483 0.96 4.29 7.60
CA PRO A 483 1.79 3.81 8.71
C PRO A 483 1.06 3.85 10.05
N LEU A 484 0.17 4.82 10.24
CA LEU A 484 -0.52 5.03 11.51
C LEU A 484 -1.46 3.87 11.87
N LEU A 485 -2.01 3.15 10.88
CA LEU A 485 -2.90 2.01 11.13
C LEU A 485 -2.27 0.95 12.03
N GLY A 486 -1.01 0.59 11.74
CA GLY A 486 -0.29 -0.41 12.53
C GLY A 486 0.00 0.05 13.97
N ILE A 487 0.37 1.32 14.12
CA ILE A 487 0.67 1.88 15.43
C ILE A 487 -0.59 1.93 16.30
N LEU A 488 -1.69 2.44 15.75
CA LEU A 488 -2.98 2.51 16.45
C LEU A 488 -3.48 1.12 16.87
N ALA A 489 -3.36 0.13 15.98
CA ALA A 489 -3.69 -1.26 16.28
C ALA A 489 -2.83 -1.80 17.43
N ARG A 490 -1.50 -1.56 17.38
CA ARG A 490 -0.56 -1.99 18.43
C ARG A 490 -0.83 -1.34 19.78
N LEU A 491 -1.13 -0.04 19.78
CA LEU A 491 -1.42 0.70 21.02
C LEU A 491 -2.78 0.31 21.61
N HIS A 492 -3.77 0.00 20.76
CA HIS A 492 -5.09 -0.48 21.20
C HIS A 492 -5.02 -1.90 21.79
N GLY A 493 -4.42 -2.84 21.06
CA GLY A 493 -4.45 -4.27 21.42
C GLY A 493 -3.32 -4.73 22.34
N GLY A 494 -2.40 -3.85 22.71
CA GLY A 494 -1.24 -4.21 23.51
C GLY A 494 -0.25 -5.15 22.78
N HIS A 495 0.69 -5.71 23.54
CA HIS A 495 1.64 -6.69 23.01
C HIS A 495 0.99 -8.08 23.00
N SER A 496 0.57 -8.56 21.86
CA SER A 496 0.06 -9.93 21.68
C SER A 496 1.19 -10.89 21.27
N GLY A 497 2.31 -10.94 21.98
CA GLY A 497 3.44 -11.78 21.64
C GLY A 497 3.72 -11.81 20.12
N TYR A 498 4.97 -11.78 19.73
CA TYR A 498 5.39 -11.84 18.33
C TYR A 498 4.51 -12.82 17.55
N ASN A 499 3.83 -12.33 16.52
CA ASN A 499 3.42 -13.20 15.45
C ASN A 499 4.73 -13.73 14.87
N GLN A 500 5.25 -14.85 15.43
CA GLN A 500 6.05 -15.69 14.58
C GLN A 500 5.22 -15.75 13.32
N LEU A 501 5.74 -15.22 12.22
CA LEU A 501 5.39 -15.78 10.93
C LEU A 501 5.54 -17.26 11.17
N LEU A 502 4.41 -17.90 11.59
CA LEU A 502 4.39 -19.33 11.72
C LEU A 502 5.12 -19.76 10.48
N PRO A 503 6.17 -20.58 10.55
CA PRO A 503 6.64 -21.22 9.35
C PRO A 503 5.37 -21.87 8.82
N VAL A 504 4.69 -21.16 7.89
CA VAL A 504 3.74 -21.82 7.05
C VAL A 504 4.64 -22.79 6.34
N THR A 505 4.65 -24.03 6.79
CA THR A 505 4.98 -25.15 5.95
C THR A 505 4.00 -25.01 4.81
N LEU A 506 4.38 -24.13 3.83
CA LEU A 506 3.86 -24.28 2.50
C LEU A 506 4.09 -25.77 2.22
N PRO A 507 3.06 -26.54 1.78
CA PRO A 507 3.36 -27.79 1.14
C PRO A 507 4.48 -27.43 0.18
N ALA A 508 5.65 -28.06 0.36
CA ALA A 508 6.86 -27.72 -0.35
C ALA A 508 6.43 -27.41 -1.78
N HIS A 509 6.59 -26.15 -2.21
CA HIS A 509 6.53 -25.86 -3.62
C HIS A 509 7.54 -26.85 -4.16
N LYS A 510 7.03 -27.88 -4.85
CA LYS A 510 7.89 -28.76 -5.60
C LYS A 510 8.73 -27.80 -6.41
N THR A 511 9.95 -27.57 -5.99
CA THR A 511 10.98 -26.99 -6.83
C THR A 511 10.75 -27.67 -8.15
N LEU A 512 10.46 -26.90 -9.18
CA LEU A 512 10.49 -27.43 -10.53
C LEU A 512 11.80 -28.21 -10.61
N PRO A 513 11.75 -29.54 -10.79
CA PRO A 513 12.97 -30.33 -10.82
C PRO A 513 13.84 -29.72 -11.90
N SER A 514 15.08 -29.43 -11.55
CA SER A 514 16.17 -29.28 -12.52
C SER A 514 15.97 -30.40 -13.55
N PRO A 515 16.01 -30.11 -14.87
CA PRO A 515 15.71 -31.12 -15.86
C PRO A 515 16.61 -32.34 -15.62
N ALA A 516 15.99 -33.43 -15.18
CA ALA A 516 16.65 -34.73 -15.07
C ALA A 516 17.09 -35.19 -16.48
N PRO A 517 18.24 -35.83 -16.59
CA PRO A 517 18.71 -36.33 -17.89
C PRO A 517 17.70 -37.31 -18.46
N VAL A 518 17.38 -37.09 -19.73
CA VAL A 518 16.46 -37.90 -20.53
C VAL A 518 16.90 -39.36 -20.54
N PRO A 519 16.07 -40.35 -20.14
CA PRO A 519 16.30 -41.74 -20.45
C PRO A 519 16.01 -41.99 -21.94
N LYS A 520 16.97 -42.52 -22.64
CA LYS A 520 16.78 -43.08 -23.98
C LYS A 520 15.98 -44.37 -23.90
N ASN A 521 15.01 -44.52 -24.83
CA ASN A 521 14.34 -45.70 -25.30
C ASN A 521 12.99 -46.10 -24.68
N ALA A 522 11.92 -45.83 -25.45
CA ALA A 522 10.82 -46.77 -25.69
C ALA A 522 10.21 -46.51 -27.09
N PRO A 523 9.68 -47.50 -27.77
CA PRO A 523 9.44 -47.49 -29.21
C PRO A 523 8.12 -46.84 -29.63
N PRO A 524 7.92 -46.56 -30.93
CA PRO A 524 6.81 -45.74 -31.41
C PRO A 524 5.55 -46.59 -31.62
N GLN A 525 4.41 -46.10 -31.09
CA GLN A 525 3.10 -46.49 -31.59
C GLN A 525 2.46 -45.28 -32.28
N GLY A 526 2.08 -45.49 -33.54
CA GLY A 526 1.54 -44.47 -34.40
C GLY A 526 0.10 -44.11 -34.05
N SER A 527 -0.16 -42.80 -33.98
CA SER A 527 -1.39 -42.16 -34.40
C SER A 527 -1.02 -40.74 -34.80
N SER A 528 -1.55 -40.25 -35.91
CA SER A 528 -1.32 -38.92 -36.44
C SER A 528 -1.84 -37.88 -35.46
N SER A 529 -1.03 -37.47 -34.48
CA SER A 529 -1.40 -36.44 -33.53
C SER A 529 -0.94 -35.07 -34.02
N VAL A 530 -1.87 -34.11 -34.05
CA VAL A 530 -1.57 -32.70 -34.21
C VAL A 530 -0.44 -32.36 -33.23
N PRO A 531 0.68 -31.73 -33.67
CA PRO A 531 1.82 -31.47 -32.79
C PRO A 531 1.60 -30.28 -31.85
N ILE A 532 0.37 -30.07 -31.43
CA ILE A 532 -0.09 -29.03 -30.53
C ILE A 532 -0.89 -29.69 -29.42
N ALA A 533 -0.45 -29.54 -28.19
CA ALA A 533 -1.16 -30.03 -27.02
C ALA A 533 -2.04 -28.89 -26.43
N ILE A 534 -3.23 -29.25 -26.00
CA ILE A 534 -4.17 -28.34 -25.32
C ILE A 534 -4.51 -28.97 -23.97
N GLU A 535 -4.21 -28.25 -22.89
CA GLU A 535 -4.54 -28.65 -21.52
C GLU A 535 -5.44 -27.59 -20.90
N GLN A 536 -6.58 -27.99 -20.37
CA GLN A 536 -7.53 -27.12 -19.69
C GLN A 536 -7.64 -27.48 -18.22
N LYS A 537 -7.57 -26.50 -17.34
CA LYS A 537 -7.66 -26.67 -15.90
C LYS A 537 -8.64 -25.67 -15.31
N MET A 538 -9.62 -26.16 -14.55
CA MET A 538 -10.44 -25.28 -13.72
C MET A 538 -9.58 -24.68 -12.61
N THR A 539 -9.52 -23.35 -12.52
CA THR A 539 -8.67 -22.64 -11.56
C THR A 539 -9.48 -22.12 -10.39
N THR A 540 -10.75 -21.76 -10.58
CA THR A 540 -11.64 -21.32 -9.51
C THR A 540 -13.10 -21.45 -9.92
N SER A 541 -14.00 -21.46 -8.93
CA SER A 541 -15.45 -21.34 -9.15
C SER A 541 -16.08 -20.48 -8.05
N TRP A 542 -17.18 -19.79 -8.38
CA TRP A 542 -17.94 -18.98 -7.45
C TRP A 542 -19.40 -18.91 -7.83
N ASN A 543 -20.25 -18.58 -6.86
CA ASN A 543 -21.68 -18.38 -7.09
C ASN A 543 -21.98 -16.90 -7.27
N ALA A 544 -22.69 -16.55 -8.35
CA ALA A 544 -23.22 -15.22 -8.59
C ALA A 544 -24.56 -15.30 -9.31
N TYR A 545 -25.53 -14.47 -8.95
CA TYR A 545 -26.85 -14.40 -9.57
C TYR A 545 -27.58 -15.76 -9.69
N GLY A 546 -27.42 -16.64 -8.66
CA GLY A 546 -28.03 -17.96 -8.62
C GLY A 546 -27.43 -19.00 -9.57
N LYS A 547 -26.25 -18.72 -10.14
CA LYS A 547 -25.48 -19.63 -11.00
C LYS A 547 -24.07 -19.80 -10.50
N THR A 548 -23.50 -20.99 -10.66
CA THR A 548 -22.08 -21.24 -10.43
C THR A 548 -21.30 -20.90 -11.70
N TYR A 549 -20.30 -20.04 -11.58
CA TYR A 549 -19.35 -19.72 -12.63
C TYR A 549 -18.04 -20.44 -12.40
N TYR A 550 -17.39 -20.82 -13.48
CA TYR A 550 -16.10 -21.52 -13.49
C TYR A 550 -15.09 -20.75 -14.32
N ARG A 551 -13.90 -20.56 -13.80
CA ARG A 551 -12.76 -20.02 -14.53
C ARG A 551 -11.85 -21.17 -14.94
N TYR A 552 -11.54 -21.21 -16.22
CA TYR A 552 -10.61 -22.18 -16.79
C TYR A 552 -9.38 -21.47 -17.31
N SER A 553 -8.20 -22.03 -16.98
CA SER A 553 -6.93 -21.73 -17.63
C SER A 553 -6.68 -22.80 -18.68
N THR A 554 -6.31 -22.38 -19.88
CA THR A 554 -6.02 -23.28 -21.00
C THR A 554 -4.63 -23.01 -21.53
N ILE A 555 -3.79 -24.05 -21.54
CA ILE A 555 -2.41 -23.99 -22.02
C ILE A 555 -2.34 -24.69 -23.36
N VAL A 556 -1.91 -23.98 -24.40
CA VAL A 556 -1.64 -24.51 -25.73
C VAL A 556 -0.14 -24.60 -25.93
N THR A 557 0.38 -25.81 -26.11
CA THR A 557 1.83 -26.07 -26.22
C THR A 557 2.19 -26.54 -27.62
N ASN A 558 3.17 -25.88 -28.24
CA ASN A 558 3.78 -26.34 -29.48
C ASN A 558 4.73 -27.54 -29.19
N LYS A 559 4.28 -28.73 -29.46
CA LYS A 559 5.07 -30.00 -29.29
C LYS A 559 5.97 -30.34 -30.50
N SER A 560 5.93 -29.54 -31.55
CA SER A 560 6.78 -29.74 -32.72
C SER A 560 8.22 -29.28 -32.49
N ALA A 561 9.14 -29.69 -33.37
CA ALA A 561 10.52 -29.21 -33.40
C ALA A 561 10.66 -27.89 -34.20
N LYS A 562 9.57 -27.32 -34.72
CA LYS A 562 9.50 -26.14 -35.56
C LYS A 562 8.75 -25.00 -34.87
N THR A 563 8.91 -23.78 -35.38
CA THR A 563 8.14 -22.64 -34.89
C THR A 563 6.72 -22.64 -35.47
N LEU A 564 5.73 -22.44 -34.62
CA LEU A 564 4.32 -22.30 -34.99
C LEU A 564 4.04 -20.82 -35.33
N ASN A 565 3.86 -20.50 -36.62
CA ASN A 565 3.65 -19.13 -37.10
C ASN A 565 2.19 -18.70 -37.14
N SER A 566 1.26 -19.67 -37.23
CA SER A 566 -0.16 -19.41 -37.10
C SER A 566 -0.85 -20.54 -36.38
N LEU A 567 -1.85 -20.20 -35.62
CA LEU A 567 -2.71 -21.13 -34.88
C LEU A 567 -4.13 -20.63 -34.99
N ASN A 568 -5.06 -21.52 -35.36
CA ASN A 568 -6.49 -21.28 -35.24
C ASN A 568 -7.12 -22.37 -34.40
N LEU A 569 -7.83 -21.97 -33.38
CA LEU A 569 -8.59 -22.84 -32.48
C LEU A 569 -10.08 -22.71 -32.77
N SER A 570 -10.78 -23.80 -32.81
CA SER A 570 -12.24 -23.86 -32.73
C SER A 570 -12.62 -24.06 -31.28
N ILE A 571 -13.47 -23.17 -30.75
CA ILE A 571 -13.95 -23.23 -29.37
C ILE A 571 -15.47 -23.28 -29.38
N SER A 572 -16.03 -24.39 -28.96
CA SER A 572 -17.47 -24.59 -28.84
C SER A 572 -17.88 -24.73 -27.37
N LYS A 573 -19.17 -24.58 -27.09
CA LYS A 573 -19.73 -24.58 -25.73
C LYS A 573 -19.12 -23.51 -24.80
N LEU A 574 -18.67 -22.40 -25.38
CA LEU A 574 -18.19 -21.24 -24.64
C LEU A 574 -19.35 -20.29 -24.38
N TYR A 575 -19.78 -20.16 -23.12
CA TYR A 575 -20.95 -19.37 -22.72
C TYR A 575 -20.58 -18.11 -21.93
N GLY A 576 -19.37 -17.62 -22.09
CA GLY A 576 -18.90 -16.43 -21.40
C GLY A 576 -17.63 -15.84 -22.00
N PRO A 577 -17.04 -14.83 -21.38
CA PRO A 577 -15.90 -14.11 -21.90
C PRO A 577 -14.63 -14.98 -21.92
N LEU A 578 -13.76 -14.69 -22.91
CA LEU A 578 -12.45 -15.31 -23.10
C LEU A 578 -11.39 -14.23 -23.29
N TRP A 579 -10.23 -14.42 -22.69
CA TRP A 579 -9.07 -13.53 -22.76
C TRP A 579 -7.80 -14.30 -23.13
N GLY A 580 -6.89 -13.64 -23.86
CA GLY A 580 -5.61 -14.23 -24.27
C GLY A 580 -5.61 -14.84 -25.66
N LEU A 581 -6.67 -14.69 -26.44
CA LEU A 581 -6.74 -15.04 -27.86
C LEU A 581 -7.44 -13.92 -28.65
N THR A 582 -7.14 -13.82 -29.94
CA THR A 582 -7.83 -12.93 -30.88
C THR A 582 -8.90 -13.70 -31.64
N LYS A 583 -10.14 -13.23 -31.58
CA LYS A 583 -11.25 -13.83 -32.35
C LYS A 583 -11.22 -13.34 -33.80
N SER A 584 -11.32 -14.26 -34.76
CA SER A 584 -11.43 -13.99 -36.19
C SER A 584 -12.48 -14.89 -36.79
N GLY A 585 -13.66 -14.32 -37.13
CA GLY A 585 -14.81 -15.11 -37.53
C GLY A 585 -15.25 -16.11 -36.45
N ASP A 586 -15.33 -17.38 -36.78
CA ASP A 586 -15.69 -18.48 -35.84
C ASP A 586 -14.48 -19.14 -35.18
N SER A 587 -13.28 -18.65 -35.42
CA SER A 587 -12.05 -19.20 -34.85
C SER A 587 -11.32 -18.19 -33.95
N TYR A 588 -10.37 -18.71 -33.16
CA TYR A 588 -9.53 -17.96 -32.25
C TYR A 588 -8.05 -18.20 -32.59
N GLY A 589 -7.31 -17.14 -32.83
CA GLY A 589 -5.88 -17.17 -33.15
C GLY A 589 -5.00 -16.62 -32.04
N PHE A 590 -3.70 -16.51 -32.32
CA PHE A 590 -2.78 -15.84 -31.42
C PHE A 590 -3.28 -14.46 -31.00
N PRO A 591 -3.04 -14.06 -29.74
CA PRO A 591 -3.30 -12.69 -29.33
C PRO A 591 -2.43 -11.73 -30.12
N ALA A 592 -2.86 -10.47 -30.25
CA ALA A 592 -2.20 -9.45 -31.09
C ALA A 592 -0.70 -9.22 -30.76
N TRP A 593 -0.26 -9.63 -29.58
CA TRP A 593 1.13 -9.49 -29.12
C TRP A 593 2.01 -10.75 -29.31
N ILE A 594 1.45 -11.83 -29.85
CA ILE A 594 2.19 -13.06 -30.18
C ILE A 594 2.07 -13.33 -31.68
N ASN A 595 3.19 -13.26 -32.40
CA ASN A 595 3.24 -13.55 -33.84
C ASN A 595 3.63 -15.00 -34.15
N SER A 596 4.23 -15.69 -33.18
CA SER A 596 4.65 -17.08 -33.35
C SER A 596 4.92 -17.74 -31.99
N LEU A 597 4.93 -19.08 -31.98
CA LEU A 597 5.23 -19.89 -30.80
C LEU A 597 6.35 -20.87 -31.13
N SER A 598 7.54 -20.63 -30.59
CA SER A 598 8.72 -21.49 -30.82
C SER A 598 8.51 -22.92 -30.34
N ALA A 599 9.33 -23.83 -30.82
CA ALA A 599 9.33 -25.24 -30.40
C ALA A 599 9.37 -25.38 -28.88
N GLY A 600 8.48 -26.19 -28.30
CA GLY A 600 8.35 -26.41 -26.86
C GLY A 600 7.77 -25.27 -26.03
N LYS A 601 7.42 -24.13 -26.63
CA LYS A 601 6.79 -23.01 -25.91
C LYS A 601 5.29 -23.14 -25.85
N SER A 602 4.68 -22.48 -24.85
CA SER A 602 3.26 -22.51 -24.57
C SER A 602 2.65 -21.11 -24.58
N LEU A 603 1.37 -21.06 -24.94
CA LEU A 603 0.49 -19.92 -24.82
C LEU A 603 -0.60 -20.27 -23.81
N GLU A 604 -0.88 -19.41 -22.87
CA GLU A 604 -2.00 -19.53 -21.95
C GLU A 604 -3.11 -18.54 -22.31
N PHE A 605 -4.36 -19.00 -22.22
CA PHE A 605 -5.54 -18.17 -22.26
C PHE A 605 -6.57 -18.61 -21.22
N VAL A 606 -7.50 -17.71 -20.91
CA VAL A 606 -8.46 -17.91 -19.83
C VAL A 606 -9.87 -17.65 -20.33
N TYR A 607 -10.86 -18.41 -19.85
CA TYR A 607 -12.27 -18.11 -20.04
C TYR A 607 -13.08 -18.36 -18.76
N ILE A 608 -14.23 -17.70 -18.66
CA ILE A 608 -15.16 -17.81 -17.54
C ILE A 608 -16.55 -18.06 -18.09
N HIS A 609 -17.24 -19.09 -17.60
CA HIS A 609 -18.62 -19.34 -17.95
C HIS A 609 -19.39 -20.19 -16.91
N PRO A 610 -20.74 -20.21 -16.94
CA PRO A 610 -21.55 -20.94 -15.97
C PRO A 610 -21.85 -22.38 -16.46
N ALA A 611 -20.85 -23.10 -16.94
CA ALA A 611 -21.01 -24.46 -17.47
C ALA A 611 -19.73 -25.29 -17.26
N SER A 612 -19.79 -26.58 -17.62
CA SER A 612 -18.61 -27.41 -17.72
C SER A 612 -17.64 -26.87 -18.77
N GLN A 613 -16.42 -27.39 -18.76
CA GLN A 613 -15.31 -27.05 -19.65
C GLN A 613 -15.74 -26.90 -21.11
N ALA A 614 -15.29 -25.83 -21.80
CA ALA A 614 -15.51 -25.63 -23.23
C ALA A 614 -14.77 -26.68 -24.07
N ASP A 615 -15.29 -27.03 -25.22
CA ASP A 615 -14.63 -27.93 -26.16
C ASP A 615 -13.69 -27.10 -27.05
N ILE A 616 -12.37 -27.39 -26.97
CA ILE A 616 -11.33 -26.65 -27.69
C ILE A 616 -10.55 -27.62 -28.58
N SER A 617 -10.42 -27.29 -29.85
CA SER A 617 -9.66 -28.08 -30.82
C SER A 617 -8.85 -27.18 -31.76
N VAL A 618 -7.77 -27.73 -32.32
CA VAL A 618 -6.99 -27.05 -33.35
C VAL A 618 -7.71 -27.19 -34.69
N SER A 619 -8.13 -26.08 -35.30
CA SER A 619 -8.77 -26.07 -36.62
C SER A 619 -7.75 -25.94 -37.75
N SER A 620 -6.70 -25.15 -37.58
CA SER A 620 -5.57 -25.07 -38.50
C SER A 620 -4.32 -24.50 -37.83
N TYR A 621 -3.16 -24.80 -38.39
CA TYR A 621 -1.88 -24.27 -37.92
C TYR A 621 -0.83 -24.29 -39.06
N ASN A 622 0.22 -23.47 -38.92
CA ASN A 622 1.36 -23.45 -39.83
C ASN A 622 2.68 -23.53 -39.03
N LEU A 623 3.54 -24.46 -39.42
CA LEU A 623 4.88 -24.69 -38.84
C LEU A 623 5.96 -24.33 -39.85
N VAL A 624 6.96 -23.56 -39.43
CA VAL A 624 8.12 -23.14 -40.23
C VAL A 624 9.43 -23.54 -39.57
#